data_87f425be0d9c41a0325766e9ab84855a
#
_entry.id   87f425be0d9c41a0325766e9ab84855a
#
_cell.length_a   1.000
_cell.length_b   1.000
_cell.length_c   1.000
_cell.angle_alpha   90.00
_cell.angle_beta   90.00
_cell.angle_gamma   90.00
#
_symmetry.space_group_name_H-M   'P 1'
#
loop_
_entity.id
_entity.type
_entity.pdbx_description
1 polymer ?
#
loop_
_entity_poly.entity_id
_entity_poly.type
_entity_poly.pdbx_seq_one_letter_code
_entity_poly.pdbx_strand_id
1 'polypeptide(L)'
;MVDSLTRREADILIAQHIGAHPSNPGREEYWLIEPGVPVWAIIGAYQAEGGDAEAVASTYHLSREQVDAALAYYDRNRSLIDNRLAQNHAA
;
A
#
# COMPACT_ATOMS: atom_id res chain seq x y z
N MET A 1 6.43 1.64 10.97
CA MET A 1 5.21 1.78 10.20
C MET A 1 4.14 0.80 10.65
N VAL A 2 4.28 -0.46 10.39
CA VAL A 2 3.38 -1.50 10.92
C VAL A 2 4.10 -2.34 11.97
N ASP A 3 4.76 -1.66 12.88
CA ASP A 3 5.66 -2.30 13.85
C ASP A 3 4.95 -3.25 14.82
N SER A 4 3.66 -3.03 15.03
CA SER A 4 2.86 -3.87 15.91
C SER A 4 2.42 -5.18 15.27
N LEU A 5 2.58 -5.33 13.93
CA LEU A 5 2.19 -6.54 13.24
C LEU A 5 3.32 -7.57 13.27
N THR A 6 2.96 -8.81 13.56
CA THR A 6 3.89 -9.92 13.38
C THR A 6 4.04 -10.19 11.88
N ARG A 7 5.09 -10.92 11.51
CA ARG A 7 5.29 -11.32 10.12
C ARG A 7 4.10 -12.13 9.59
N ARG A 8 3.54 -12.99 10.43
CA ARG A 8 2.39 -13.81 10.07
C ARG A 8 1.13 -12.97 9.85
N GLU A 9 0.91 -11.98 10.71
CA GLU A 9 -0.22 -11.06 10.54
C GLU A 9 -0.09 -10.26 9.25
N ALA A 10 1.10 -9.80 8.94
CA ALA A 10 1.37 -9.10 7.68
C ALA A 10 1.12 -10.01 6.48
N ASP A 11 1.54 -11.28 6.54
CA ASP A 11 1.27 -12.27 5.47
C ASP A 11 -0.22 -12.39 5.21
N ILE A 12 -1.01 -12.50 6.27
CA ILE A 12 -2.46 -12.66 6.17
C ILE A 12 -3.09 -11.42 5.52
N LEU A 13 -2.71 -10.23 5.97
CA LEU A 13 -3.25 -8.99 5.44
C LEU A 13 -2.94 -8.84 3.95
N ILE A 14 -1.70 -9.10 3.56
CA ILE A 14 -1.29 -9.02 2.16
C ILE A 14 -2.08 -10.01 1.33
N ALA A 15 -2.19 -11.25 1.79
CA ALA A 15 -2.91 -12.29 1.06
C ALA A 15 -4.40 -11.95 0.88
N GLN A 16 -5.01 -11.29 1.85
CA GLN A 16 -6.42 -10.94 1.81
C GLN A 16 -6.73 -9.72 0.94
N HIS A 17 -5.82 -8.73 0.93
CA HIS A 17 -6.14 -7.41 0.40
C HIS A 17 -5.31 -6.98 -0.80
N ILE A 18 -4.16 -7.58 -1.03
CA ILE A 18 -3.22 -7.13 -2.05
C ILE A 18 -3.14 -8.16 -3.18
N GLY A 19 -3.15 -7.70 -4.42
CA GLY A 19 -3.01 -8.57 -5.57
C GLY A 19 -2.44 -7.85 -6.78
N ALA A 20 -2.19 -8.62 -7.84
CA ALA A 20 -1.66 -8.08 -9.07
C ALA A 20 -2.70 -7.25 -9.79
N HIS A 21 -2.28 -6.15 -10.37
CA HIS A 21 -3.14 -5.33 -11.19
C HIS A 21 -3.50 -6.11 -12.48
N PRO A 22 -4.77 -6.15 -12.88
CA PRO A 22 -5.19 -6.95 -14.04
C PRO A 22 -4.50 -6.59 -15.36
N SER A 23 -4.16 -5.31 -15.54
CA SER A 23 -3.55 -4.83 -16.77
C SER A 23 -2.03 -4.70 -16.69
N ASN A 24 -1.45 -4.81 -15.50
CA ASN A 24 0.00 -4.67 -15.30
C ASN A 24 0.42 -5.53 -14.12
N PRO A 25 0.97 -6.74 -14.38
CA PRO A 25 1.29 -7.69 -13.31
C PRO A 25 2.56 -7.38 -12.52
N GLY A 26 3.27 -6.30 -12.83
CA GLY A 26 4.47 -5.92 -12.09
C GLY A 26 4.18 -5.66 -10.62
N ARG A 27 5.08 -6.10 -9.73
CA ARG A 27 4.88 -5.95 -8.28
C ARG A 27 4.80 -4.49 -7.84
N GLU A 28 5.39 -3.57 -8.58
CA GLU A 28 5.32 -2.14 -8.33
C GLU A 28 3.91 -1.57 -8.58
N GLU A 29 3.09 -2.30 -9.31
CA GLU A 29 1.71 -1.92 -9.62
C GLU A 29 0.67 -2.72 -8.82
N TYR A 30 1.08 -3.58 -7.90
CA TYR A 30 0.14 -4.31 -7.06
C TYR A 30 -0.77 -3.33 -6.33
N TRP A 31 -2.02 -3.72 -6.14
CA TRP A 31 -3.05 -2.82 -5.63
C TRP A 31 -3.89 -3.47 -4.53
N LEU A 32 -4.61 -2.64 -3.80
CA LEU A 32 -5.72 -3.11 -2.98
C LEU A 32 -6.80 -3.61 -3.94
N ILE A 33 -7.11 -4.91 -3.83
CA ILE A 33 -8.08 -5.55 -4.73
C ILE A 33 -9.41 -4.83 -4.67
N GLU A 34 -9.84 -4.47 -3.48
CA GLU A 34 -10.97 -3.60 -3.27
C GLU A 34 -10.50 -2.37 -2.49
N PRO A 35 -10.75 -1.18 -2.98
CA PRO A 35 -11.55 -0.76 -4.14
C PRO A 35 -10.78 -0.67 -5.46
N GLY A 36 -9.58 -1.22 -5.57
CA GLY A 36 -8.79 -1.13 -6.78
C GLY A 36 -7.89 0.10 -6.81
N VAL A 37 -7.14 0.32 -5.75
CA VAL A 37 -6.21 1.45 -5.61
C VAL A 37 -4.79 0.92 -5.53
N PRO A 38 -3.84 1.42 -6.34
CA PRO A 38 -2.46 0.96 -6.28
C PRO A 38 -1.84 1.20 -4.90
N VAL A 39 -1.02 0.25 -4.43
CA VAL A 39 -0.31 0.42 -3.16
C VAL A 39 0.55 1.68 -3.19
N TRP A 40 1.25 1.94 -4.30
CA TRP A 40 2.12 3.13 -4.37
C TRP A 40 1.32 4.43 -4.15
N ALA A 41 0.08 4.50 -4.60
CA ALA A 41 -0.77 5.68 -4.37
C ALA A 41 -1.13 5.83 -2.90
N ILE A 42 -1.41 4.74 -2.21
CA ILE A 42 -1.69 4.75 -0.77
C ILE A 42 -0.45 5.19 0.01
N ILE A 43 0.72 4.69 -0.37
CA ILE A 43 1.97 5.07 0.30
C ILE A 43 2.28 6.55 0.07
N GLY A 44 2.06 7.07 -1.15
CA GLY A 44 2.22 8.49 -1.43
C GLY A 44 1.31 9.35 -0.55
N ALA A 45 0.05 8.96 -0.40
CA ALA A 45 -0.90 9.64 0.46
C ALA A 45 -0.47 9.56 1.93
N TYR A 46 0.01 8.39 2.36
CA TYR A 46 0.49 8.20 3.73
C TYR A 46 1.64 9.16 4.06
N GLN A 47 2.59 9.29 3.14
CA GLN A 47 3.71 10.22 3.31
C GLN A 47 3.23 11.67 3.32
N ALA A 48 2.30 12.02 2.44
CA ALA A 48 1.74 13.37 2.37
C ALA A 48 0.96 13.75 3.63
N GLU A 49 0.34 12.75 4.29
CA GLU A 49 -0.40 12.95 5.54
C GLU A 49 0.49 12.84 6.79
N GLY A 50 1.80 12.88 6.61
CA GLY A 50 2.75 12.83 7.72
C GLY A 50 2.80 11.49 8.45
N GLY A 51 2.43 10.40 7.77
CA GLY A 51 2.43 9.07 8.37
C GLY A 51 1.17 8.76 9.17
N ASP A 52 0.06 9.45 8.88
CA ASP A 52 -1.21 9.25 9.58
C ASP A 52 -2.09 8.26 8.80
N ALA A 53 -2.07 6.99 9.23
CA ALA A 53 -2.84 5.94 8.57
C ALA A 53 -4.36 6.15 8.69
N GLU A 54 -4.82 6.74 9.78
CA GLU A 54 -6.24 7.03 9.96
C GLU A 54 -6.72 8.09 8.95
N ALA A 55 -5.89 9.10 8.71
CA ALA A 55 -6.20 10.13 7.72
C ALA A 55 -6.30 9.52 6.31
N VAL A 56 -5.39 8.61 5.98
CA VAL A 56 -5.41 7.91 4.68
C VAL A 56 -6.68 7.07 4.56
N ALA A 57 -7.02 6.31 5.59
CA ALA A 57 -8.23 5.48 5.60
C ALA A 57 -9.48 6.34 5.36
N SER A 58 -9.57 7.48 6.02
CA SER A 58 -10.69 8.40 5.87
C SER A 58 -10.77 8.99 4.46
N THR A 59 -9.64 9.45 3.94
CA THR A 59 -9.56 10.11 2.63
C THR A 59 -9.96 9.17 1.49
N TYR A 60 -9.53 7.92 1.56
CA TYR A 60 -9.79 6.94 0.49
C TYR A 60 -10.98 6.03 0.78
N HIS A 61 -11.68 6.25 1.89
CA HIS A 61 -12.80 5.41 2.32
C HIS A 61 -12.40 3.95 2.46
N LEU A 62 -11.24 3.72 3.09
CA LEU A 62 -10.70 2.40 3.34
C LEU A 62 -10.86 2.02 4.81
N SER A 63 -10.89 0.71 5.09
CA SER A 63 -10.74 0.25 6.45
C SER A 63 -9.29 0.44 6.90
N ARG A 64 -9.06 0.50 8.20
CA ARG A 64 -7.70 0.55 8.73
C ARG A 64 -6.91 -0.69 8.32
N GLU A 65 -7.58 -1.84 8.26
CA GLU A 65 -6.97 -3.10 7.86
C GLU A 65 -6.45 -3.04 6.42
N GLN A 66 -7.19 -2.41 5.51
CA GLN A 66 -6.75 -2.23 4.13
C GLN A 66 -5.51 -1.34 4.06
N VAL A 67 -5.47 -0.26 4.83
CA VAL A 67 -4.29 0.60 4.89
C VAL A 67 -3.11 -0.16 5.48
N ASP A 68 -3.32 -0.92 6.54
CA ASP A 68 -2.27 -1.74 7.15
C ASP A 68 -1.72 -2.77 6.18
N ALA A 69 -2.57 -3.36 5.34
CA ALA A 69 -2.12 -4.29 4.29
C ALA A 69 -1.20 -3.59 3.28
N ALA A 70 -1.56 -2.38 2.85
CA ALA A 70 -0.72 -1.61 1.93
C ALA A 70 0.63 -1.26 2.58
N LEU A 71 0.63 -0.86 3.84
CA LEU A 71 1.86 -0.55 4.57
C LEU A 71 2.74 -1.79 4.75
N ALA A 72 2.15 -2.94 5.03
CA ALA A 72 2.88 -4.20 5.15
C ALA A 72 3.52 -4.59 3.82
N TYR A 73 2.78 -4.44 2.73
CA TYR A 73 3.31 -4.70 1.39
C TYR A 73 4.49 -3.76 1.07
N TYR A 74 4.34 -2.48 1.39
CA TYR A 74 5.40 -1.50 1.20
C TYR A 74 6.66 -1.89 1.97
N ASP A 75 6.54 -2.29 3.23
CA ASP A 75 7.70 -2.69 4.02
C ASP A 75 8.50 -3.82 3.39
N ARG A 76 7.83 -4.73 2.68
CA ARG A 76 8.48 -5.86 2.02
C ARG A 76 8.99 -5.54 0.62
N ASN A 77 8.50 -4.45 0.02
CA ASN A 77 8.84 -4.09 -1.36
C ASN A 77 9.24 -2.62 -1.46
N ARG A 78 9.97 -2.14 -0.48
CA ARG A 78 10.27 -0.72 -0.30
C ARG A 78 10.90 -0.10 -1.55
N SER A 79 11.95 -0.72 -2.08
CA SER A 79 12.63 -0.18 -3.27
C SER A 79 11.73 -0.10 -4.49
N LEU A 80 10.90 -1.13 -4.71
CA LEU A 80 9.98 -1.16 -5.84
C LEU A 80 8.96 -0.02 -5.76
N ILE A 81 8.39 0.18 -4.59
CA ILE A 81 7.37 1.22 -4.40
C ILE A 81 8.00 2.60 -4.41
N ASP A 82 9.16 2.77 -3.79
CA ASP A 82 9.87 4.06 -3.81
C ASP A 82 10.24 4.45 -5.23
N ASN A 83 10.71 3.52 -6.05
CA ASN A 83 11.03 3.77 -7.45
C ASN A 83 9.78 4.16 -8.23
N ARG A 84 8.65 3.49 -7.97
CA ARG A 84 7.40 3.81 -8.65
C ARG A 84 6.91 5.21 -8.28
N LEU A 85 7.03 5.59 -7.01
CA LEU A 85 6.70 6.94 -6.56
C LEU A 85 7.58 7.98 -7.22
N ALA A 86 8.88 7.70 -7.32
CA ALA A 86 9.82 8.60 -7.98
C ALA A 86 9.46 8.80 -9.46
N GLN A 87 9.07 7.74 -10.16
CA GLN A 87 8.63 7.82 -11.55
C GLN A 87 7.38 8.70 -11.68
N ASN A 88 6.45 8.57 -10.75
CA ASN A 88 5.24 9.37 -10.76
C ASN A 88 5.53 10.85 -10.54
N HIS A 89 6.47 11.17 -9.66
CA HIS A 89 6.88 12.56 -9.41
C HIS A 89 7.67 13.15 -10.56
N ALA A 90 8.45 12.32 -11.26
CA ALA A 90 9.26 12.77 -12.40
C ALA A 90 8.40 13.06 -13.63
N ALA A 91 7.23 12.49 -13.71
CA ALA A 91 6.31 12.73 -14.81
C ALA A 91 5.63 14.09 -14.69
#